data_2155be1e993610d38d3e66bcfaf69b69
#
_entry.id   2155be1e993610d38d3e66bcfaf69b69
#
_cell.length_a   1.000
_cell.length_b   1.000
_cell.length_c   1.000
_cell.angle_alpha   90.00
_cell.angle_beta   90.00
_cell.angle_gamma   90.00
#
_symmetry.space_group_name_H-M   'P 1'
#
loop_
_entity.id
_entity.type
_entity.pdbx_description
1 polymer ?
#
loop_
_entity_poly.entity_id
_entity_poly.type
_entity_poly.pdbx_seq_one_letter_code
_entity_poly.pdbx_strand_id
1 'polypeptide(L)'
;MADLIDAIASLDPPPIPTHGREEELCAAYEAAFEADKERWAELVAPTVGRLEQGSFSLHWMNTDGGHWGTQVKPSSRGLTFMDCNRSKAYGTVADSVPDAYRNLTPRGSIREPYADVLPVYDDFVVTEKWDLWADNVSTLYEEAKARQWNATKDIAWDELEPLPEELEKAACQLATFLTEIEFLAGDFPAKWMYRIPAEFLEIKAFLATQIMDEARHLEVFRKRALAGGGGLLHVNPMFEWASKALMASPTHTSGAYFLNLIGEGFILSVFRGGEFLARTHVDREIFRRCLQDEARHVAFGTIELKNYLENHPEPEKALELMHRYADIAEVLVSTTIMEPSVLEPLAILMGGSVAEIDSGMDGVAFLWDVVKEEY
;
A
#
# COMPACT_ATOMS: atom_id res chain seq x y z
N MET A 1 19.54 18.94 -6.59
CA MET A 1 18.12 18.85 -6.23
C MET A 1 17.22 18.96 -7.47
N ALA A 2 17.32 19.99 -8.33
CA ALA A 2 16.60 20.06 -9.59
C ALA A 2 16.84 18.82 -10.48
N ASP A 3 18.09 18.41 -10.64
CA ASP A 3 18.46 17.24 -11.45
C ASP A 3 17.85 15.94 -10.94
N LEU A 4 17.66 15.80 -9.63
CA LEU A 4 17.00 14.63 -9.03
C LEU A 4 15.51 14.61 -9.34
N ILE A 5 14.84 15.77 -9.29
CA ILE A 5 13.42 15.88 -9.65
C ILE A 5 13.20 15.53 -11.11
N ASP A 6 14.03 16.09 -11.99
CA ASP A 6 13.92 15.84 -13.43
C ASP A 6 14.19 14.36 -13.76
N ALA A 7 15.14 13.74 -13.07
CA ALA A 7 15.42 12.32 -13.19
C ALA A 7 14.24 11.48 -12.70
N ILE A 8 13.66 11.80 -11.54
CA ILE A 8 12.50 11.10 -10.98
C ILE A 8 11.27 11.30 -11.87
N ALA A 9 11.01 12.52 -12.32
CA ALA A 9 9.87 12.83 -13.21
C ALA A 9 9.94 12.10 -14.56
N SER A 10 11.14 11.70 -14.99
CA SER A 10 11.34 10.93 -16.23
C SER A 10 11.06 9.44 -16.10
N LEU A 11 11.03 8.90 -14.86
CA LEU A 11 10.87 7.46 -14.61
C LEU A 11 9.42 6.97 -14.71
N ASP A 12 8.46 7.84 -14.43
CA ASP A 12 7.03 7.51 -14.52
C ASP A 12 6.32 8.68 -15.22
N PRO A 13 6.02 8.57 -16.52
CA PRO A 13 5.37 9.65 -17.22
C PRO A 13 4.04 9.97 -16.55
N PRO A 14 3.66 11.25 -16.45
CA PRO A 14 2.41 11.64 -15.83
C PRO A 14 1.24 10.92 -16.53
N PRO A 15 0.22 10.52 -15.79
CA PRO A 15 -0.96 9.92 -16.40
C PRO A 15 -1.55 10.86 -17.44
N ILE A 16 -1.99 10.31 -18.57
CA ILE A 16 -2.63 11.10 -19.62
C ILE A 16 -3.92 11.71 -19.06
N PRO A 17 -4.09 13.06 -19.07
CA PRO A 17 -5.32 13.66 -18.61
C PRO A 17 -6.52 13.12 -19.40
N THR A 18 -7.53 12.66 -18.72
CA THR A 18 -8.76 12.13 -19.31
C THR A 18 -9.80 13.22 -19.54
N HIS A 19 -9.81 14.25 -18.70
CA HIS A 19 -10.76 15.35 -18.80
C HIS A 19 -10.64 16.10 -20.13
N GLY A 20 -11.76 16.25 -20.84
CA GLY A 20 -11.83 16.86 -22.16
C GLY A 20 -11.45 15.94 -23.33
N ARG A 21 -11.14 14.65 -23.04
CA ARG A 21 -10.81 13.63 -24.03
C ARG A 21 -11.76 12.43 -23.97
N GLU A 22 -12.86 12.54 -23.24
CA GLU A 22 -13.78 11.43 -22.95
C GLU A 22 -14.33 10.82 -24.24
N GLU A 23 -14.71 11.67 -25.23
CA GLU A 23 -15.21 11.18 -26.53
C GLU A 23 -14.15 10.43 -27.33
N GLU A 24 -12.91 10.94 -27.36
CA GLU A 24 -11.77 10.28 -28.03
C GLU A 24 -11.48 8.91 -27.38
N LEU A 25 -11.42 8.86 -26.05
CA LEU A 25 -11.13 7.64 -25.31
C LEU A 25 -12.27 6.62 -25.44
N CYS A 26 -13.52 7.04 -25.39
CA CYS A 26 -14.68 6.18 -25.65
C CYS A 26 -14.65 5.63 -27.06
N ALA A 27 -14.39 6.47 -28.07
CA ALA A 27 -14.32 6.02 -29.46
C ALA A 27 -13.18 5.00 -29.68
N ALA A 28 -12.02 5.20 -29.05
CA ALA A 28 -10.90 4.26 -29.10
C ALA A 28 -11.27 2.93 -28.43
N TYR A 29 -11.95 2.98 -27.29
CA TYR A 29 -12.42 1.78 -26.58
C TYR A 29 -13.48 1.01 -27.40
N GLU A 30 -14.46 1.71 -27.98
CA GLU A 30 -15.47 1.12 -28.87
C GLU A 30 -14.85 0.47 -30.11
N ALA A 31 -13.87 1.15 -30.73
CA ALA A 31 -13.16 0.61 -31.89
C ALA A 31 -12.39 -0.68 -31.55
N ALA A 32 -11.73 -0.72 -30.39
CA ALA A 32 -11.04 -1.90 -29.91
C ALA A 32 -12.03 -3.05 -29.64
N PHE A 33 -13.16 -2.75 -29.01
CA PHE A 33 -14.21 -3.73 -28.74
C PHE A 33 -14.82 -4.31 -30.04
N GLU A 34 -15.14 -3.45 -31.00
CA GLU A 34 -15.67 -3.89 -32.30
C GLU A 34 -14.66 -4.75 -33.10
N ALA A 35 -13.36 -4.46 -32.99
CA ALA A 35 -12.31 -5.25 -33.64
C ALA A 35 -12.27 -6.69 -33.09
N ASP A 36 -12.57 -6.88 -31.81
CA ASP A 36 -12.58 -8.20 -31.17
C ASP A 36 -13.95 -8.90 -31.17
N LYS A 37 -14.97 -8.24 -31.68
CA LYS A 37 -16.37 -8.72 -31.59
C LYS A 37 -16.61 -10.08 -32.24
N GLU A 38 -16.02 -10.32 -33.40
CA GLU A 38 -16.15 -11.61 -34.10
C GLU A 38 -15.50 -12.72 -33.29
N ARG A 39 -14.34 -12.45 -32.70
CA ARG A 39 -13.64 -13.37 -31.84
C ARG A 39 -14.40 -13.72 -30.57
N TRP A 40 -15.03 -12.73 -29.92
CA TRP A 40 -15.95 -12.98 -28.81
C TRP A 40 -17.10 -13.87 -29.23
N ALA A 41 -17.70 -13.64 -30.39
CA ALA A 41 -18.78 -14.46 -30.92
C ALA A 41 -18.32 -15.90 -31.15
N GLU A 42 -17.13 -16.12 -31.68
CA GLU A 42 -16.54 -17.46 -31.87
C GLU A 42 -16.34 -18.21 -30.56
N LEU A 43 -15.91 -17.51 -29.50
CA LEU A 43 -15.70 -18.10 -28.18
C LEU A 43 -17.02 -18.61 -27.54
N VAL A 44 -18.13 -17.91 -27.74
CA VAL A 44 -19.41 -18.31 -27.17
C VAL A 44 -20.25 -19.21 -28.07
N ALA A 45 -19.94 -19.27 -29.36
CA ALA A 45 -20.70 -20.06 -30.34
C ALA A 45 -20.91 -21.53 -29.95
N PRO A 46 -19.92 -22.27 -29.41
CA PRO A 46 -20.12 -23.65 -28.97
C PRO A 46 -21.15 -23.78 -27.86
N THR A 47 -21.24 -22.77 -26.99
CA THR A 47 -22.22 -22.73 -25.89
C THR A 47 -23.60 -22.42 -26.42
N VAL A 48 -23.73 -21.43 -27.29
CA VAL A 48 -24.99 -21.10 -27.96
C VAL A 48 -25.53 -22.30 -28.72
N GLY A 49 -24.72 -22.94 -29.52
CA GLY A 49 -25.12 -24.14 -30.29
C GLY A 49 -25.60 -25.31 -29.42
N ARG A 50 -24.99 -25.50 -28.22
CA ARG A 50 -25.49 -26.51 -27.27
C ARG A 50 -26.84 -26.11 -26.68
N LEU A 51 -27.01 -24.85 -26.30
CA LEU A 51 -28.26 -24.34 -25.72
C LEU A 51 -29.42 -24.44 -26.71
N GLU A 52 -29.21 -24.12 -27.97
CA GLU A 52 -30.19 -24.29 -29.05
C GLU A 52 -30.64 -25.76 -29.24
N GLN A 53 -29.73 -26.69 -29.00
CA GLN A 53 -30.01 -28.14 -29.04
C GLN A 53 -30.57 -28.68 -27.72
N GLY A 54 -30.78 -27.84 -26.71
CA GLY A 54 -31.24 -28.27 -25.40
C GLY A 54 -30.23 -29.14 -24.64
N SER A 55 -28.93 -29.01 -24.98
CA SER A 55 -27.83 -29.76 -24.35
C SER A 55 -26.94 -28.91 -23.52
N PHE A 56 -26.25 -29.54 -22.56
CA PHE A 56 -25.31 -28.87 -21.63
C PHE A 56 -23.97 -29.59 -21.65
N SER A 57 -22.88 -28.84 -21.55
CA SER A 57 -21.54 -29.41 -21.54
C SER A 57 -21.27 -30.21 -20.27
N LEU A 58 -21.62 -29.65 -19.11
CA LEU A 58 -21.33 -30.19 -17.78
C LEU A 58 -19.86 -30.60 -17.56
N HIS A 59 -18.96 -30.15 -18.46
CA HIS A 59 -17.52 -30.50 -18.39
C HIS A 59 -16.89 -30.09 -17.08
N TRP A 60 -17.39 -29.01 -16.46
CA TRP A 60 -16.94 -28.50 -15.16
C TRP A 60 -17.24 -29.48 -14.01
N MET A 61 -18.18 -30.41 -14.19
CA MET A 61 -18.47 -31.48 -13.23
C MET A 61 -17.56 -32.69 -13.40
N ASN A 62 -16.80 -32.76 -14.50
CA ASN A 62 -15.91 -33.87 -14.74
C ASN A 62 -14.65 -33.71 -13.88
N THR A 63 -14.54 -34.59 -12.88
CA THR A 63 -13.40 -34.70 -11.96
C THR A 63 -12.56 -35.94 -12.26
N ASP A 64 -12.56 -36.42 -13.50
CA ASP A 64 -11.77 -37.57 -13.94
C ASP A 64 -10.28 -37.27 -13.72
N GLY A 65 -9.66 -38.05 -12.89
CA GLY A 65 -8.32 -37.81 -12.35
C GLY A 65 -8.31 -37.65 -10.83
N GLY A 66 -9.48 -37.68 -10.21
CA GLY A 66 -9.61 -37.85 -8.75
C GLY A 66 -9.50 -36.59 -7.93
N HIS A 67 -9.61 -35.40 -8.52
CA HIS A 67 -9.44 -34.16 -7.77
C HIS A 67 -10.60 -33.17 -7.94
N TRP A 68 -11.19 -32.86 -6.81
CA TRP A 68 -12.08 -31.70 -6.64
C TRP A 68 -11.30 -30.44 -6.26
N GLY A 69 -10.02 -30.37 -6.57
CA GLY A 69 -9.10 -29.46 -5.97
C GLY A 69 -8.65 -29.89 -4.55
N THR A 70 -7.81 -29.12 -3.95
CA THR A 70 -7.35 -29.37 -2.57
C THR A 70 -8.44 -28.98 -1.60
N GLN A 71 -8.93 -29.96 -0.82
CA GLN A 71 -9.92 -29.71 0.22
C GLN A 71 -9.24 -29.37 1.56
N VAL A 72 -9.80 -28.42 2.26
CA VAL A 72 -9.39 -28.03 3.61
C VAL A 72 -10.55 -28.22 4.59
N LYS A 73 -10.28 -28.88 5.70
CA LYS A 73 -11.29 -29.04 6.77
C LYS A 73 -11.29 -27.78 7.64
N PRO A 74 -12.46 -27.16 7.89
CA PRO A 74 -12.58 -26.10 8.87
C PRO A 74 -12.11 -26.57 10.25
N SER A 75 -11.37 -25.72 10.96
CA SER A 75 -11.02 -25.92 12.36
C SER A 75 -11.95 -25.14 13.28
N SER A 76 -11.77 -25.25 14.60
CA SER A 76 -12.53 -24.44 15.57
C SER A 76 -12.30 -22.93 15.40
N ARG A 77 -11.23 -22.51 14.74
CA ARG A 77 -10.97 -21.11 14.36
C ARG A 77 -11.52 -20.74 12.98
N GLY A 78 -12.30 -21.61 12.35
CA GLY A 78 -12.86 -21.43 11.01
C GLY A 78 -11.88 -21.81 9.90
N LEU A 79 -12.06 -21.16 8.74
CA LEU A 79 -11.15 -21.24 7.60
C LEU A 79 -10.35 -19.93 7.52
N THR A 80 -9.04 -20.03 7.53
CA THR A 80 -8.13 -18.89 7.43
C THR A 80 -7.78 -18.59 5.97
N PHE A 81 -7.15 -17.45 5.73
CA PHE A 81 -6.65 -17.11 4.41
C PHE A 81 -5.56 -18.10 3.93
N MET A 82 -4.73 -18.61 4.86
CA MET A 82 -3.78 -19.68 4.56
C MET A 82 -4.46 -20.96 4.05
N ASP A 83 -5.65 -21.27 4.56
CA ASP A 83 -6.42 -22.40 4.08
C ASP A 83 -6.96 -22.16 2.67
N CYS A 84 -7.37 -20.92 2.35
CA CYS A 84 -7.76 -20.53 1.00
C CYS A 84 -6.62 -20.71 -0.01
N ASN A 85 -5.39 -20.35 0.37
CA ASN A 85 -4.21 -20.48 -0.50
C ASN A 85 -3.81 -21.92 -0.80
N ARG A 86 -4.18 -22.86 0.05
CA ARG A 86 -3.98 -24.28 -0.21
C ARG A 86 -4.96 -24.85 -1.21
N SER A 87 -6.05 -24.14 -1.47
CA SER A 87 -7.09 -24.55 -2.40
C SER A 87 -6.79 -23.99 -3.79
N LYS A 88 -6.55 -24.87 -4.75
CA LYS A 88 -6.42 -24.49 -6.16
C LYS A 88 -7.73 -24.77 -6.87
N ALA A 89 -8.11 -23.91 -7.80
CA ALA A 89 -9.24 -24.17 -8.66
C ALA A 89 -8.94 -25.40 -9.54
N TYR A 90 -9.90 -26.30 -9.62
CA TYR A 90 -9.81 -27.47 -10.49
C TYR A 90 -9.74 -27.06 -11.97
N GLY A 91 -8.92 -27.76 -12.75
CA GLY A 91 -8.75 -27.47 -14.15
C GLY A 91 -8.00 -26.17 -14.45
N THR A 92 -7.37 -25.54 -13.44
CA THR A 92 -6.45 -24.45 -13.73
C THR A 92 -5.31 -24.99 -14.58
N VAL A 93 -4.89 -24.19 -15.55
CA VAL A 93 -3.75 -24.52 -16.42
C VAL A 93 -2.40 -24.42 -15.71
N ALA A 94 -2.39 -24.24 -14.38
CA ALA A 94 -1.17 -24.05 -13.61
C ALA A 94 -0.10 -25.13 -13.88
N ASP A 95 -0.52 -26.39 -14.05
CA ASP A 95 0.40 -27.49 -14.32
C ASP A 95 0.79 -27.62 -15.81
N SER A 96 0.03 -26.99 -16.72
CA SER A 96 0.28 -26.99 -18.17
C SER A 96 0.86 -25.69 -18.68
N VAL A 97 0.90 -24.64 -17.85
CA VAL A 97 1.50 -23.35 -18.20
C VAL A 97 3.02 -23.44 -18.08
N PRO A 98 3.80 -23.11 -19.12
CA PRO A 98 5.25 -23.03 -19.03
C PRO A 98 5.71 -22.11 -17.89
N ASP A 99 6.80 -22.48 -17.21
CA ASP A 99 7.33 -21.72 -16.06
C ASP A 99 7.57 -20.23 -16.38
N ALA A 100 8.03 -19.93 -17.58
CA ALA A 100 8.23 -18.57 -18.07
C ALA A 100 6.95 -17.69 -18.02
N TYR A 101 5.78 -18.32 -17.91
CA TYR A 101 4.50 -17.61 -17.94
C TYR A 101 3.68 -17.71 -16.66
N ARG A 102 4.09 -18.52 -15.70
CA ARG A 102 3.29 -18.80 -14.49
C ARG A 102 2.89 -17.56 -13.73
N ASN A 103 3.72 -16.55 -13.74
CA ASN A 103 3.54 -15.33 -12.99
C ASN A 103 3.01 -14.15 -13.81
N LEU A 104 2.64 -14.38 -15.07
CA LEU A 104 2.23 -13.29 -15.97
C LEU A 104 0.72 -13.18 -16.17
N THR A 105 -0.10 -13.96 -15.44
CA THR A 105 -1.55 -13.88 -15.55
C THR A 105 -2.22 -14.11 -14.20
N PRO A 106 -3.41 -13.56 -14.01
CA PRO A 106 -4.24 -13.91 -12.86
C PRO A 106 -4.36 -15.44 -12.79
N ARG A 107 -3.93 -16.03 -11.68
CA ARG A 107 -3.97 -17.48 -11.43
C ARG A 107 -3.10 -18.32 -12.38
N GLY A 108 -2.19 -17.70 -13.14
CA GLY A 108 -1.42 -18.40 -14.15
C GLY A 108 -2.25 -19.12 -15.22
N SER A 109 -3.53 -18.75 -15.39
CA SER A 109 -4.51 -19.57 -16.11
C SER A 109 -5.07 -18.93 -17.37
N ILE A 110 -4.95 -17.62 -17.55
CA ILE A 110 -5.44 -16.93 -18.74
C ILE A 110 -4.26 -16.67 -19.64
N ARG A 111 -3.99 -17.64 -20.51
CA ARG A 111 -2.89 -17.60 -21.45
C ARG A 111 -3.42 -17.91 -22.84
N GLU A 112 -2.65 -18.59 -23.60
CA GLU A 112 -3.09 -19.09 -24.88
C GLU A 112 -4.46 -19.83 -24.79
N PRO A 113 -5.39 -19.57 -25.68
CA PRO A 113 -5.30 -18.66 -26.82
C PRO A 113 -5.81 -17.23 -26.55
N TYR A 114 -6.02 -16.84 -25.29
CA TYR A 114 -6.75 -15.62 -24.91
C TYR A 114 -5.86 -14.43 -24.47
N ALA A 115 -4.56 -14.58 -24.48
CA ALA A 115 -3.64 -13.56 -24.01
C ALA A 115 -3.79 -12.21 -24.74
N ASP A 116 -4.07 -12.26 -26.03
CA ASP A 116 -4.28 -11.09 -26.88
C ASP A 116 -5.70 -10.52 -26.84
N VAL A 117 -6.65 -11.23 -26.19
CA VAL A 117 -8.03 -10.75 -25.98
C VAL A 117 -8.17 -9.92 -24.73
N LEU A 118 -7.21 -10.03 -23.81
CA LEU A 118 -7.24 -9.37 -22.51
C LEU A 118 -5.95 -8.55 -22.30
N PRO A 119 -5.73 -7.50 -23.09
CA PRO A 119 -4.48 -6.73 -23.07
C PRO A 119 -4.16 -6.13 -21.71
N VAL A 120 -5.16 -5.90 -20.87
CA VAL A 120 -4.98 -5.40 -19.49
C VAL A 120 -4.11 -6.33 -18.64
N TYR A 121 -4.01 -7.59 -18.99
CA TYR A 121 -3.16 -8.55 -18.29
C TYR A 121 -1.69 -8.54 -18.78
N ASP A 122 -1.38 -7.82 -19.81
CA ASP A 122 0.01 -7.63 -20.28
C ASP A 122 0.74 -6.56 -19.44
N ASP A 123 0.01 -5.80 -18.63
CA ASP A 123 0.53 -4.74 -17.78
C ASP A 123 1.07 -5.22 -16.43
N PHE A 124 1.17 -6.53 -16.20
CA PHE A 124 1.79 -7.04 -14.99
C PHE A 124 3.29 -6.80 -15.01
N VAL A 125 3.78 -6.08 -14.00
CA VAL A 125 5.20 -5.70 -13.88
C VAL A 125 5.90 -6.35 -12.69
N VAL A 126 5.14 -6.81 -11.69
CA VAL A 126 5.66 -7.53 -10.51
C VAL A 126 5.26 -8.99 -10.64
N THR A 127 6.09 -9.76 -11.34
CA THR A 127 5.75 -11.13 -11.77
C THR A 127 6.55 -12.20 -11.05
N GLU A 128 7.63 -11.82 -10.40
CA GLU A 128 8.53 -12.74 -9.72
C GLU A 128 8.27 -12.75 -8.21
N LYS A 129 8.23 -13.95 -7.64
CA LYS A 129 7.98 -14.11 -6.20
C LYS A 129 9.03 -13.43 -5.33
N TRP A 130 10.29 -13.44 -5.76
CA TRP A 130 11.37 -12.84 -5.00
C TRP A 130 11.27 -11.30 -4.90
N ASP A 131 10.51 -10.65 -5.81
CA ASP A 131 10.35 -9.18 -5.88
C ASP A 131 9.16 -8.65 -5.07
N LEU A 132 8.40 -9.49 -4.38
CA LEU A 132 7.22 -9.00 -3.64
C LEU A 132 6.79 -9.87 -2.46
N TRP A 133 7.43 -11.01 -2.23
CA TRP A 133 6.92 -11.97 -1.26
C TRP A 133 7.40 -11.67 0.16
N ALA A 134 6.46 -11.80 1.11
CA ALA A 134 6.73 -11.80 2.53
C ALA A 134 6.09 -13.03 3.19
N ASP A 135 6.89 -13.85 3.85
CA ASP A 135 6.39 -15.12 4.42
C ASP A 135 5.36 -14.95 5.54
N ASN A 136 5.31 -13.78 6.16
CA ASN A 136 4.36 -13.42 7.21
C ASN A 136 3.04 -12.83 6.67
N VAL A 137 2.92 -12.56 5.36
CA VAL A 137 1.83 -11.79 4.76
C VAL A 137 0.44 -12.31 5.13
N SER A 138 0.22 -13.63 5.09
CA SER A 138 -1.09 -14.20 5.45
C SER A 138 -1.44 -14.01 6.92
N THR A 139 -0.44 -14.03 7.80
CA THR A 139 -0.63 -13.76 9.24
C THR A 139 -0.97 -12.29 9.46
N LEU A 140 -0.26 -11.37 8.80
CA LEU A 140 -0.52 -9.93 8.88
C LEU A 140 -1.92 -9.58 8.37
N TYR A 141 -2.37 -10.24 7.28
CA TYR A 141 -3.73 -10.07 6.78
C TYR A 141 -4.81 -10.51 7.79
N GLU A 142 -4.61 -11.66 8.46
CA GLU A 142 -5.52 -12.12 9.52
C GLU A 142 -5.54 -11.15 10.72
N GLU A 143 -4.38 -10.64 11.12
CA GLU A 143 -4.28 -9.63 12.18
C GLU A 143 -4.96 -8.32 11.80
N ALA A 144 -4.76 -7.82 10.59
CA ALA A 144 -5.39 -6.61 10.10
C ALA A 144 -6.92 -6.70 10.20
N LYS A 145 -7.50 -7.82 9.78
CA LYS A 145 -8.95 -8.05 9.92
C LYS A 145 -9.43 -8.09 11.37
N ALA A 146 -8.64 -8.71 12.25
CA ALA A 146 -9.01 -8.88 13.66
C ALA A 146 -8.90 -7.59 14.47
N ARG A 147 -8.09 -6.63 14.02
CA ARG A 147 -7.79 -5.37 14.73
C ARG A 147 -8.42 -4.13 14.10
N GLN A 148 -9.40 -4.30 13.23
CA GLN A 148 -10.12 -3.17 12.64
C GLN A 148 -10.80 -2.31 13.71
N TRP A 149 -10.69 -1.00 13.54
CA TRP A 149 -11.32 -0.01 14.40
C TRP A 149 -11.99 1.08 13.57
N ASN A 150 -12.85 1.86 14.19
CA ASN A 150 -13.68 2.87 13.52
C ASN A 150 -13.36 4.26 14.06
N ALA A 151 -12.75 5.10 13.22
CA ALA A 151 -12.35 6.46 13.57
C ALA A 151 -13.52 7.37 14.04
N THR A 152 -14.78 7.01 13.74
CA THR A 152 -15.95 7.76 14.19
C THR A 152 -16.41 7.35 15.59
N LYS A 153 -16.35 6.05 15.92
CA LYS A 153 -17.02 5.47 17.08
C LYS A 153 -16.07 5.03 18.19
N ASP A 154 -14.85 4.62 17.80
CA ASP A 154 -13.90 4.01 18.74
C ASP A 154 -12.91 5.05 19.31
N ILE A 155 -13.01 6.29 18.89
CA ILE A 155 -12.33 7.46 19.48
C ILE A 155 -13.35 8.27 20.27
N ALA A 156 -13.04 8.57 21.53
CA ALA A 156 -13.92 9.31 22.42
C ALA A 156 -13.83 10.82 22.14
N TRP A 157 -14.31 11.27 21.00
CA TRP A 157 -14.20 12.65 20.54
C TRP A 157 -14.80 13.68 21.49
N ASP A 158 -15.85 13.31 22.22
CA ASP A 158 -16.52 14.14 23.23
C ASP A 158 -15.73 14.30 24.53
N GLU A 159 -14.68 13.51 24.69
CA GLU A 159 -13.74 13.61 25.81
C GLU A 159 -12.44 14.36 25.45
N LEU A 160 -12.36 14.96 24.26
CA LEU A 160 -11.18 15.72 23.87
C LEU A 160 -11.01 16.95 24.74
N GLU A 161 -9.95 16.97 25.54
CA GLU A 161 -9.62 18.07 26.42
C GLU A 161 -9.17 19.31 25.65
N PRO A 162 -9.64 20.51 25.97
CA PRO A 162 -9.20 21.73 25.30
C PRO A 162 -7.73 22.03 25.61
N LEU A 163 -6.98 22.35 24.56
CA LEU A 163 -5.60 22.76 24.66
C LEU A 163 -5.48 24.30 24.63
N PRO A 164 -4.41 24.92 25.21
CA PRO A 164 -4.02 26.27 24.88
C PRO A 164 -3.93 26.49 23.37
N GLU A 165 -4.29 27.70 22.91
CA GLU A 165 -4.39 27.99 21.45
C GLU A 165 -3.13 27.62 20.67
N GLU A 166 -1.95 27.90 21.18
CA GLU A 166 -0.68 27.58 20.52
C GLU A 166 -0.42 26.08 20.42
N LEU A 167 -0.78 25.30 21.43
CA LEU A 167 -0.69 23.85 21.40
C LEU A 167 -1.74 23.22 20.47
N GLU A 168 -2.95 23.77 20.45
CA GLU A 168 -3.99 23.31 19.52
C GLU A 168 -3.58 23.59 18.07
N LYS A 169 -3.00 24.76 17.78
CA LYS A 169 -2.46 25.06 16.44
C LYS A 169 -1.34 24.11 16.05
N ALA A 170 -0.43 23.81 16.97
CA ALA A 170 0.65 22.84 16.74
C ALA A 170 0.10 21.43 16.49
N ALA A 171 -0.89 20.98 17.26
CA ALA A 171 -1.57 19.71 17.07
C ALA A 171 -2.31 19.66 15.72
N CYS A 172 -3.01 20.73 15.32
CA CYS A 172 -3.66 20.84 14.02
C CYS A 172 -2.65 20.80 12.85
N GLN A 173 -1.50 21.48 13.01
CA GLN A 173 -0.44 21.46 11.99
C GLN A 173 0.17 20.07 11.85
N LEU A 174 0.46 19.39 12.96
CA LEU A 174 0.94 18.01 12.93
C LEU A 174 -0.10 17.07 12.29
N ALA A 175 -1.37 17.19 12.66
CA ALA A 175 -2.45 16.40 12.06
C ALA A 175 -2.62 16.70 10.56
N THR A 176 -2.34 17.93 10.11
CA THR A 176 -2.31 18.28 8.67
C THR A 176 -1.21 17.51 7.96
N PHE A 177 0.00 17.55 8.49
CA PHE A 177 1.14 16.83 7.92
C PHE A 177 0.90 15.31 7.87
N LEU A 178 0.41 14.72 8.97
CA LEU A 178 0.09 13.30 9.01
C LEU A 178 -1.01 12.93 7.99
N THR A 179 -2.03 13.77 7.81
CA THR A 179 -3.04 13.56 6.75
C THR A 179 -2.42 13.44 5.36
N GLU A 180 -1.43 14.26 5.03
CA GLU A 180 -0.76 14.22 3.73
C GLU A 180 0.08 12.94 3.56
N ILE A 181 0.72 12.46 4.61
CA ILE A 181 1.48 11.20 4.61
C ILE A 181 0.56 10.02 4.29
N GLU A 182 -0.59 9.93 4.94
CA GLU A 182 -1.53 8.81 4.78
C GLU A 182 -2.14 8.74 3.38
N PHE A 183 -2.27 9.87 2.68
CA PHE A 183 -2.61 9.86 1.26
C PHE A 183 -1.58 9.07 0.44
N LEU A 184 -0.31 9.39 0.63
CA LEU A 184 0.78 8.75 -0.09
C LEU A 184 0.89 7.26 0.26
N ALA A 185 0.78 6.94 1.54
CA ALA A 185 0.87 5.56 2.04
C ALA A 185 -0.27 4.68 1.50
N GLY A 186 -1.45 5.27 1.24
CA GLY A 186 -2.55 4.59 0.56
C GLY A 186 -2.37 4.49 -0.98
N ASP A 187 -1.88 5.54 -1.62
CA ASP A 187 -1.74 5.61 -3.08
C ASP A 187 -0.65 4.68 -3.63
N PHE A 188 0.45 4.53 -2.91
CA PHE A 188 1.55 3.67 -3.34
C PHE A 188 1.13 2.20 -3.52
N PRO A 189 0.59 1.50 -2.51
CA PRO A 189 0.12 0.14 -2.70
C PRO A 189 -0.99 0.03 -3.74
N ALA A 190 -1.86 1.06 -3.87
CA ALA A 190 -2.90 1.11 -4.88
C ALA A 190 -2.32 1.13 -6.31
N LYS A 191 -1.22 1.86 -6.54
CA LYS A 191 -0.49 1.89 -7.82
C LYS A 191 -0.06 0.50 -8.26
N TRP A 192 0.37 -0.34 -7.34
CA TRP A 192 0.89 -1.67 -7.63
C TRP A 192 -0.17 -2.78 -7.62
N MET A 193 -1.31 -2.54 -7.00
CA MET A 193 -2.35 -3.55 -6.76
C MET A 193 -2.76 -4.31 -8.03
N TYR A 194 -3.03 -3.64 -9.15
CA TYR A 194 -3.43 -4.28 -10.39
C TYR A 194 -2.25 -4.84 -11.17
N ARG A 195 -1.03 -4.32 -10.94
CA ARG A 195 0.21 -4.73 -11.59
C ARG A 195 0.80 -6.03 -11.04
N ILE A 196 0.23 -6.55 -9.96
CA ILE A 196 0.57 -7.82 -9.33
C ILE A 196 -0.43 -8.87 -9.81
N PRO A 197 0.01 -10.01 -10.39
CA PRO A 197 -0.90 -11.06 -10.81
C PRO A 197 -1.67 -11.65 -9.62
N ALA A 198 -2.88 -12.15 -9.87
CA ALA A 198 -3.71 -12.76 -8.84
C ALA A 198 -3.16 -14.07 -8.26
N GLU A 199 -2.10 -14.60 -8.83
CA GLU A 199 -1.34 -15.72 -8.28
C GLU A 199 -0.74 -15.37 -6.91
N PHE A 200 -0.39 -14.09 -6.68
CA PHE A 200 0.08 -13.56 -5.40
C PHE A 200 -1.08 -12.96 -4.60
N LEU A 201 -2.12 -13.75 -4.45
CA LEU A 201 -3.39 -13.33 -3.83
C LEU A 201 -3.20 -12.79 -2.40
N GLU A 202 -2.27 -13.38 -1.64
CA GLU A 202 -1.95 -12.98 -0.27
C GLU A 202 -1.43 -11.55 -0.20
N ILE A 203 -0.51 -11.21 -1.09
CA ILE A 203 0.07 -9.86 -1.19
C ILE A 203 -1.03 -8.85 -1.51
N LYS A 204 -1.86 -9.15 -2.52
CA LYS A 204 -2.97 -8.27 -2.90
C LYS A 204 -3.98 -8.07 -1.77
N ALA A 205 -4.27 -9.13 -1.01
CA ALA A 205 -5.17 -9.07 0.14
C ALA A 205 -4.57 -8.23 1.27
N PHE A 206 -3.28 -8.37 1.55
CA PHE A 206 -2.60 -7.56 2.55
C PHE A 206 -2.55 -6.09 2.14
N LEU A 207 -2.12 -5.78 0.91
CA LEU A 207 -2.09 -4.40 0.39
C LEU A 207 -3.47 -3.73 0.45
N ALA A 208 -4.56 -4.49 0.23
CA ALA A 208 -5.92 -3.96 0.40
C ALA A 208 -6.22 -3.58 1.85
N THR A 209 -5.68 -4.31 2.84
CA THR A 209 -5.82 -3.92 4.25
C THR A 209 -4.97 -2.72 4.60
N GLN A 210 -3.76 -2.61 4.06
CA GLN A 210 -2.92 -1.42 4.22
C GLN A 210 -3.65 -0.19 3.68
N ILE A 211 -4.13 -0.21 2.43
CA ILE A 211 -4.91 0.91 1.87
C ILE A 211 -6.10 1.30 2.77
N MET A 212 -6.77 0.32 3.39
CA MET A 212 -7.88 0.60 4.32
C MET A 212 -7.39 1.20 5.64
N ASP A 213 -6.25 0.76 6.14
CA ASP A 213 -5.64 1.30 7.35
C ASP A 213 -5.24 2.78 7.11
N GLU A 214 -4.58 3.10 6.01
CA GLU A 214 -4.18 4.47 5.64
C GLU A 214 -5.38 5.40 5.43
N ALA A 215 -6.45 4.92 4.80
CA ALA A 215 -7.69 5.69 4.67
C ALA A 215 -8.30 6.04 6.03
N ARG A 216 -8.16 5.17 7.02
CA ARG A 216 -8.62 5.37 8.39
C ARG A 216 -7.71 6.32 9.15
N HIS A 217 -6.37 6.24 8.97
CA HIS A 217 -5.40 7.17 9.55
C HIS A 217 -5.64 8.59 9.01
N LEU A 218 -5.78 8.73 7.71
CA LEU A 218 -6.18 10.00 7.07
C LEU A 218 -7.47 10.57 7.68
N GLU A 219 -8.49 9.73 7.86
CA GLU A 219 -9.76 10.14 8.46
C GLU A 219 -9.57 10.64 9.90
N VAL A 220 -8.83 9.89 10.73
CA VAL A 220 -8.69 10.21 12.13
C VAL A 220 -7.88 11.48 12.37
N PHE A 221 -6.79 11.71 11.61
CA PHE A 221 -6.01 12.93 11.71
C PHE A 221 -6.79 14.18 11.24
N ARG A 222 -7.55 14.06 10.16
CA ARG A 222 -8.47 15.14 9.75
C ARG A 222 -9.52 15.45 10.82
N LYS A 223 -10.10 14.43 11.41
CA LYS A 223 -11.05 14.60 12.52
C LYS A 223 -10.40 15.26 13.73
N ARG A 224 -9.16 14.87 14.08
CA ARG A 224 -8.43 15.50 15.17
C ARG A 224 -8.22 17.00 14.94
N ALA A 225 -7.81 17.37 13.73
CA ALA A 225 -7.64 18.80 13.40
C ALA A 225 -8.93 19.60 13.50
N LEU A 226 -10.09 18.99 13.27
CA LEU A 226 -11.40 19.65 13.35
C LEU A 226 -11.98 19.65 14.77
N ALA A 227 -11.73 18.61 15.55
CA ALA A 227 -12.42 18.36 16.82
C ALA A 227 -12.12 19.40 17.90
N GLY A 228 -10.89 19.96 17.95
CA GLY A 228 -10.48 21.01 18.86
C GLY A 228 -10.95 22.42 18.47
N GLY A 229 -11.77 22.56 17.43
CA GLY A 229 -12.24 23.87 16.94
C GLY A 229 -11.26 24.56 15.99
N GLY A 230 -10.15 23.89 15.62
CA GLY A 230 -9.16 24.37 14.67
C GLY A 230 -9.51 24.01 13.23
N GLY A 231 -8.61 23.32 12.54
CA GLY A 231 -8.75 22.87 11.16
C GLY A 231 -7.41 22.44 10.59
N LEU A 232 -7.40 22.01 9.35
CA LEU A 232 -6.16 21.76 8.62
C LEU A 232 -5.46 23.08 8.33
N LEU A 233 -4.13 23.09 8.43
CA LEU A 233 -3.32 24.30 8.28
C LEU A 233 -2.47 24.22 7.00
N HIS A 234 -1.15 24.21 7.12
CA HIS A 234 -0.26 24.29 5.97
C HIS A 234 0.26 22.93 5.54
N VAL A 235 0.19 22.65 4.24
CA VAL A 235 0.84 21.48 3.63
C VAL A 235 2.36 21.67 3.61
N ASN A 236 3.10 20.56 3.69
CA ASN A 236 4.54 20.57 3.62
C ASN A 236 5.00 20.47 2.14
N PRO A 237 5.59 21.51 1.53
CA PRO A 237 6.00 21.46 0.13
C PRO A 237 7.14 20.46 -0.13
N MET A 238 7.95 20.15 0.88
CA MET A 238 9.03 19.16 0.74
C MET A 238 8.46 17.75 0.71
N PHE A 239 7.32 17.52 1.38
CA PHE A 239 6.63 16.24 1.32
C PHE A 239 6.04 15.94 -0.06
N GLU A 240 5.54 16.93 -0.78
CA GLU A 240 5.11 16.73 -2.19
C GLU A 240 6.23 16.17 -3.07
N TRP A 241 7.44 16.54 -2.77
CA TRP A 241 8.64 16.06 -3.42
C TRP A 241 8.95 14.61 -3.08
N ALA A 242 8.94 14.27 -1.78
CA ALA A 242 9.11 12.90 -1.32
C ALA A 242 8.03 11.99 -1.92
N SER A 243 6.78 12.48 -2.00
CA SER A 243 5.65 11.79 -2.61
C SER A 243 5.90 11.46 -4.08
N LYS A 244 6.40 12.41 -4.87
CA LYS A 244 6.76 12.16 -6.28
C LYS A 244 7.88 11.12 -6.41
N ALA A 245 8.90 11.19 -5.56
CA ALA A 245 9.99 10.23 -5.56
C ALA A 245 9.49 8.81 -5.28
N LEU A 246 8.66 8.65 -4.26
CA LEU A 246 8.06 7.36 -3.94
C LEU A 246 7.17 6.84 -5.07
N MET A 247 6.28 7.67 -5.59
CA MET A 247 5.36 7.27 -6.68
C MET A 247 6.09 6.98 -7.99
N ALA A 248 7.29 7.55 -8.20
CA ALA A 248 8.16 7.26 -9.35
C ALA A 248 9.09 6.05 -9.12
N SER A 249 8.98 5.35 -8.00
CA SER A 249 9.80 4.15 -7.73
C SER A 249 9.71 3.16 -8.89
N PRO A 250 10.86 2.69 -9.40
CA PRO A 250 10.89 1.88 -10.62
C PRO A 250 10.41 0.44 -10.40
N THR A 251 10.50 -0.07 -9.17
CA THR A 251 10.06 -1.43 -8.81
C THR A 251 9.17 -1.39 -7.57
N HIS A 252 8.37 -2.44 -7.38
CA HIS A 252 7.59 -2.60 -6.16
C HIS A 252 8.48 -2.59 -4.92
N THR A 253 9.53 -3.42 -4.92
CA THR A 253 10.45 -3.54 -3.78
C THR A 253 11.14 -2.23 -3.43
N SER A 254 11.60 -1.44 -4.43
CA SER A 254 12.23 -0.15 -4.14
C SER A 254 11.26 0.83 -3.48
N GLY A 255 10.02 0.84 -3.92
CA GLY A 255 8.99 1.68 -3.32
C GLY A 255 8.50 1.16 -1.97
N ALA A 256 8.34 -0.15 -1.81
CA ALA A 256 8.00 -0.77 -0.53
C ALA A 256 9.11 -0.58 0.50
N TYR A 257 10.39 -0.66 0.09
CA TYR A 257 11.52 -0.31 0.94
C TYR A 257 11.43 1.14 1.43
N PHE A 258 11.18 2.07 0.51
CA PHE A 258 11.03 3.48 0.84
C PHE A 258 9.81 3.75 1.72
N LEU A 259 8.63 3.18 1.41
CA LEU A 259 7.41 3.38 2.19
C LEU A 259 7.43 2.56 3.48
N ASN A 260 7.34 1.23 3.35
CA ASN A 260 7.05 0.34 4.49
C ASN A 260 8.22 0.19 5.47
N LEU A 261 9.46 0.38 5.02
CA LEU A 261 10.59 0.27 5.94
C LEU A 261 11.08 1.65 6.42
N ILE A 262 11.42 2.55 5.52
CA ILE A 262 12.01 3.84 5.91
C ILE A 262 10.91 4.84 6.34
N GLY A 263 9.89 5.06 5.51
CA GLY A 263 8.81 6.02 5.77
C GLY A 263 7.97 5.62 6.99
N GLU A 264 7.33 4.45 6.93
CA GLU A 264 6.47 3.97 8.01
C GLU A 264 7.27 3.56 9.25
N GLY A 265 8.52 3.10 9.08
CA GLY A 265 9.44 2.88 10.20
C GLY A 265 9.72 4.18 10.98
N PHE A 266 9.95 5.28 10.27
CA PHE A 266 10.06 6.60 10.89
C PHE A 266 8.73 7.03 11.54
N ILE A 267 7.61 6.89 10.85
CA ILE A 267 6.28 7.22 11.37
C ILE A 267 5.92 6.37 12.61
N LEU A 268 6.31 5.11 12.63
CA LEU A 268 6.16 4.26 13.81
C LEU A 268 6.82 4.89 15.06
N SER A 269 8.01 5.46 14.91
CA SER A 269 8.71 6.16 15.98
C SER A 269 8.01 7.47 16.36
N VAL A 270 7.49 8.22 15.37
CA VAL A 270 6.69 9.43 15.60
C VAL A 270 5.40 9.09 16.37
N PHE A 271 4.69 8.04 15.99
CA PHE A 271 3.46 7.63 16.69
C PHE A 271 3.73 7.11 18.10
N ARG A 272 4.84 6.38 18.31
CA ARG A 272 5.27 5.95 19.65
C ARG A 272 5.59 7.15 20.53
N GLY A 273 6.34 8.13 19.99
CA GLY A 273 6.60 9.40 20.67
C GLY A 273 5.29 10.18 20.92
N GLY A 274 4.40 10.23 19.93
CA GLY A 274 3.09 10.85 20.04
C GLY A 274 2.21 10.23 21.13
N GLU A 275 2.14 8.89 21.21
CA GLU A 275 1.41 8.20 22.30
C GLU A 275 1.96 8.59 23.68
N PHE A 276 3.29 8.64 23.81
CA PHE A 276 3.93 8.96 25.08
C PHE A 276 3.78 10.43 25.48
N LEU A 277 3.90 11.34 24.51
CA LEU A 277 3.92 12.79 24.73
C LEU A 277 2.55 13.47 24.57
N ALA A 278 1.53 12.71 24.14
CA ALA A 278 0.19 13.25 23.90
C ALA A 278 -0.35 14.04 25.08
N ARG A 279 -0.84 15.24 24.80
CA ARG A 279 -1.38 16.16 25.78
C ARG A 279 -2.80 15.83 26.25
N THR A 280 -3.54 15.09 25.38
CA THR A 280 -4.87 14.60 25.68
C THR A 280 -4.91 13.07 25.60
N HIS A 281 -5.89 12.46 26.29
CA HIS A 281 -6.03 11.00 26.19
C HIS A 281 -6.58 10.58 24.83
N VAL A 282 -7.33 11.46 24.15
CA VAL A 282 -7.83 11.23 22.79
C VAL A 282 -6.67 11.17 21.78
N ASP A 283 -5.73 12.11 21.85
CA ASP A 283 -4.53 12.10 21.00
C ASP A 283 -3.71 10.83 21.25
N ARG A 284 -3.55 10.43 22.50
CA ARG A 284 -2.85 9.19 22.88
C ARG A 284 -3.49 7.95 22.25
N GLU A 285 -4.81 7.87 22.29
CA GLU A 285 -5.55 6.74 21.72
C GLU A 285 -5.42 6.70 20.20
N ILE A 286 -5.45 7.86 19.54
CA ILE A 286 -5.24 7.97 18.08
C ILE A 286 -3.87 7.42 17.71
N PHE A 287 -2.80 7.95 18.30
CA PHE A 287 -1.43 7.49 18.02
C PHE A 287 -1.24 6.01 18.31
N ARG A 288 -1.77 5.51 19.43
CA ARG A 288 -1.68 4.09 19.78
C ARG A 288 -2.33 3.18 18.74
N ARG A 289 -3.48 3.55 18.20
CA ARG A 289 -4.19 2.74 17.18
C ARG A 289 -3.47 2.77 15.85
N CYS A 290 -3.06 3.93 15.38
CA CYS A 290 -2.26 4.05 14.16
C CYS A 290 -0.93 3.29 14.31
N LEU A 291 -0.21 3.43 15.41
CA LEU A 291 1.01 2.68 15.71
C LEU A 291 0.84 1.15 15.57
N GLN A 292 -0.30 0.61 16.00
CA GLN A 292 -0.58 -0.82 15.89
C GLN A 292 -0.84 -1.26 14.45
N ASP A 293 -1.38 -0.39 13.62
CA ASP A 293 -1.59 -0.65 12.22
C ASP A 293 -0.25 -0.55 11.46
N GLU A 294 0.53 0.51 11.66
CA GLU A 294 1.86 0.70 11.06
C GLU A 294 2.83 -0.43 11.36
N ALA A 295 2.78 -0.99 12.56
CA ALA A 295 3.64 -2.12 12.92
C ALA A 295 3.47 -3.33 11.98
N ARG A 296 2.28 -3.52 11.37
CA ARG A 296 2.04 -4.56 10.37
C ARG A 296 2.66 -4.23 9.02
N HIS A 297 2.60 -2.96 8.63
CA HIS A 297 3.15 -2.48 7.36
C HIS A 297 4.69 -2.58 7.38
N VAL A 298 5.31 -2.13 8.46
CA VAL A 298 6.76 -2.27 8.68
C VAL A 298 7.18 -3.75 8.73
N ALA A 299 6.41 -4.60 9.42
CA ALA A 299 6.69 -6.03 9.47
C ALA A 299 6.59 -6.70 8.08
N PHE A 300 5.66 -6.25 7.23
CA PHE A 300 5.58 -6.70 5.83
C PHE A 300 6.82 -6.27 5.06
N GLY A 301 7.15 -4.98 5.01
CA GLY A 301 8.30 -4.45 4.27
C GLY A 301 9.63 -5.06 4.70
N THR A 302 9.82 -5.30 6.01
CA THR A 302 11.03 -5.94 6.54
C THR A 302 11.20 -7.36 5.99
N ILE A 303 10.15 -8.17 5.98
CA ILE A 303 10.21 -9.56 5.52
C ILE A 303 10.26 -9.63 3.99
N GLU A 304 9.58 -8.71 3.30
CA GLU A 304 9.68 -8.56 1.84
C GLU A 304 11.12 -8.24 1.43
N LEU A 305 11.74 -7.21 2.03
CA LEU A 305 13.14 -6.86 1.75
C LEU A 305 14.10 -8.01 2.03
N LYS A 306 13.90 -8.71 3.14
CA LYS A 306 14.69 -9.91 3.45
C LYS A 306 14.55 -10.95 2.33
N ASN A 307 13.33 -11.27 1.93
CA ASN A 307 13.06 -12.21 0.84
C ASN A 307 13.69 -11.76 -0.48
N TYR A 308 13.59 -10.48 -0.79
CA TYR A 308 14.22 -9.88 -1.97
C TYR A 308 15.73 -10.10 -1.98
N LEU A 309 16.43 -9.72 -0.91
CA LEU A 309 17.88 -9.84 -0.83
C LEU A 309 18.36 -11.31 -0.82
N GLU A 310 17.63 -12.22 -0.20
CA GLU A 310 17.96 -13.64 -0.13
C GLU A 310 17.72 -14.40 -1.44
N ASN A 311 16.78 -13.96 -2.27
CA ASN A 311 16.32 -14.72 -3.45
C ASN A 311 16.55 -13.98 -4.79
N HIS A 312 17.08 -12.75 -4.76
CA HIS A 312 17.39 -12.02 -5.98
C HIS A 312 18.45 -12.76 -6.82
N PRO A 313 18.29 -12.85 -8.15
CA PRO A 313 19.26 -13.53 -9.03
C PRO A 313 20.69 -12.97 -8.95
N GLU A 314 20.81 -11.68 -8.62
CA GLU A 314 22.07 -10.96 -8.46
C GLU A 314 22.13 -10.26 -7.08
N PRO A 315 22.40 -10.98 -5.97
CA PRO A 315 22.26 -10.46 -4.60
C PRO A 315 23.14 -9.24 -4.30
N GLU A 316 24.36 -9.20 -4.83
CA GLU A 316 25.28 -8.08 -4.63
C GLU A 316 24.74 -6.78 -5.26
N LYS A 317 24.17 -6.91 -6.47
CA LYS A 317 23.51 -5.79 -7.15
C LYS A 317 22.23 -5.35 -6.44
N ALA A 318 21.46 -6.29 -5.92
CA ALA A 318 20.27 -6.00 -5.12
C ALA A 318 20.64 -5.16 -3.89
N LEU A 319 21.68 -5.56 -3.16
CA LEU A 319 22.17 -4.83 -2.00
C LEU A 319 22.69 -3.42 -2.37
N GLU A 320 23.44 -3.31 -3.47
CA GLU A 320 23.90 -2.00 -3.97
C GLU A 320 22.71 -1.07 -4.31
N LEU A 321 21.69 -1.62 -4.97
CA LEU A 321 20.47 -0.85 -5.27
C LEU A 321 19.76 -0.38 -4.00
N MET A 322 19.63 -1.25 -2.99
CA MET A 322 19.00 -0.87 -1.72
C MET A 322 19.79 0.23 -0.99
N HIS A 323 21.11 0.18 -0.97
CA HIS A 323 21.93 1.28 -0.43
C HIS A 323 21.67 2.61 -1.14
N ARG A 324 21.58 2.59 -2.47
CA ARG A 324 21.27 3.81 -3.24
C ARG A 324 19.87 4.35 -2.94
N TYR A 325 18.90 3.47 -2.75
CA TYR A 325 17.55 3.89 -2.33
C TYR A 325 17.53 4.40 -0.90
N ALA A 326 18.36 3.83 0.00
CA ALA A 326 18.52 4.34 1.35
C ALA A 326 19.06 5.78 1.37
N ASP A 327 20.09 6.05 0.57
CA ASP A 327 20.66 7.41 0.44
C ASP A 327 19.60 8.43 -0.03
N ILE A 328 18.77 8.05 -1.01
CA ILE A 328 17.67 8.89 -1.50
C ILE A 328 16.61 9.09 -0.41
N ALA A 329 16.19 8.00 0.25
CA ALA A 329 15.20 8.04 1.31
C ALA A 329 15.63 8.92 2.48
N GLU A 330 16.87 8.80 2.93
CA GLU A 330 17.43 9.64 4.00
C GLU A 330 17.34 11.13 3.67
N VAL A 331 17.70 11.53 2.45
CA VAL A 331 17.60 12.92 2.00
C VAL A 331 16.15 13.40 2.00
N LEU A 332 15.21 12.59 1.46
CA LEU A 332 13.82 12.98 1.35
C LEU A 332 13.12 13.06 2.71
N VAL A 333 13.35 12.09 3.59
CA VAL A 333 12.78 12.08 4.95
C VAL A 333 13.35 13.23 5.77
N SER A 334 14.69 13.39 5.77
CA SER A 334 15.34 14.49 6.51
C SER A 334 14.85 15.87 6.06
N THR A 335 14.75 16.09 4.74
CA THR A 335 14.29 17.36 4.18
C THR A 335 12.83 17.64 4.55
N THR A 336 11.99 16.61 4.53
CA THR A 336 10.57 16.71 4.91
C THR A 336 10.41 17.11 6.37
N ILE A 337 11.18 16.50 7.27
CA ILE A 337 11.07 16.72 8.72
C ILE A 337 11.67 18.06 9.13
N MET A 338 12.75 18.48 8.50
CA MET A 338 13.42 19.76 8.78
C MET A 338 12.63 20.96 8.26
N GLU A 339 11.55 20.75 7.54
CA GLU A 339 10.67 21.83 7.10
C GLU A 339 9.93 22.43 8.31
N PRO A 340 9.90 23.78 8.47
CA PRO A 340 9.36 24.45 9.66
C PRO A 340 7.93 24.02 10.03
N SER A 341 7.06 23.73 9.06
CA SER A 341 5.67 23.30 9.34
C SER A 341 5.56 21.90 9.98
N VAL A 342 6.65 21.14 10.05
CA VAL A 342 6.74 19.86 10.75
C VAL A 342 7.56 19.98 12.01
N LEU A 343 8.76 20.56 11.89
CA LEU A 343 9.73 20.63 12.97
C LEU A 343 9.25 21.52 14.14
N GLU A 344 8.72 22.72 13.84
CA GLU A 344 8.29 23.67 14.87
C GLU A 344 7.05 23.17 15.65
N PRO A 345 5.99 22.63 15.03
CA PRO A 345 4.88 22.04 15.76
C PRO A 345 5.28 20.89 16.68
N LEU A 346 6.18 20.02 16.26
CA LEU A 346 6.74 18.95 17.10
C LEU A 346 7.46 19.55 18.32
N ALA A 347 8.33 20.54 18.11
CA ALA A 347 9.05 21.21 19.19
C ALA A 347 8.10 21.94 20.16
N ILE A 348 7.06 22.62 19.67
CA ILE A 348 6.06 23.29 20.51
C ILE A 348 5.27 22.25 21.35
N LEU A 349 4.85 21.15 20.75
CA LEU A 349 4.16 20.07 21.46
C LEU A 349 5.04 19.41 22.51
N MET A 350 6.33 19.24 22.25
CA MET A 350 7.28 18.69 23.21
C MET A 350 7.62 19.67 24.31
N GLY A 351 7.91 20.92 24.01
CA GLY A 351 8.23 21.96 24.95
C GLY A 351 7.02 22.41 25.80
N GLY A 352 5.81 22.31 25.24
CA GLY A 352 4.56 22.65 25.92
C GLY A 352 4.11 24.11 25.74
N SER A 353 4.87 24.91 25.01
CA SER A 353 4.53 26.28 24.59
C SER A 353 5.48 26.79 23.52
N VAL A 354 5.11 27.85 22.81
CA VAL A 354 6.01 28.55 21.87
C VAL A 354 7.22 29.14 22.63
N ALA A 355 7.05 29.56 23.87
CA ALA A 355 8.16 30.11 24.69
C ALA A 355 9.22 29.05 25.02
N GLU A 356 8.85 27.78 25.05
CA GLU A 356 9.73 26.65 25.37
C GLU A 356 10.16 25.85 24.11
N ILE A 357 10.08 26.47 22.92
CA ILE A 357 10.38 25.82 21.67
C ILE A 357 11.83 25.30 21.60
N ASP A 358 12.79 26.03 22.17
CA ASP A 358 14.20 25.62 22.25
C ASP A 358 14.37 24.31 23.03
N SER A 359 13.70 24.19 24.17
CA SER A 359 13.67 22.95 24.96
C SER A 359 12.95 21.82 24.23
N GLY A 360 11.91 22.17 23.47
CA GLY A 360 11.23 21.22 22.59
C GLY A 360 12.12 20.71 21.44
N MET A 361 12.98 21.57 20.89
CA MET A 361 13.95 21.18 19.85
C MET A 361 14.98 20.17 20.38
N ASP A 362 15.43 20.33 21.64
CA ASP A 362 16.29 19.31 22.28
C ASP A 362 15.57 17.95 22.35
N GLY A 363 14.28 17.96 22.62
CA GLY A 363 13.44 16.76 22.62
C GLY A 363 13.30 16.13 21.22
N VAL A 364 13.10 16.93 20.18
CA VAL A 364 13.06 16.46 18.78
C VAL A 364 14.40 15.85 18.37
N ALA A 365 15.53 16.50 18.73
CA ALA A 365 16.87 15.99 18.47
C ALA A 365 17.09 14.62 19.14
N PHE A 366 16.65 14.47 20.38
CA PHE A 366 16.72 13.19 21.09
C PHE A 366 15.90 12.10 20.40
N LEU A 367 14.67 12.39 19.95
CA LEU A 367 13.87 11.44 19.18
C LEU A 367 14.56 11.04 17.87
N TRP A 368 15.20 12.00 17.20
CA TRP A 368 15.94 11.75 15.98
C TRP A 368 17.13 10.81 16.20
N ASP A 369 17.86 10.98 17.31
CA ASP A 369 18.96 10.09 17.66
C ASP A 369 18.46 8.67 17.97
N VAL A 370 17.31 8.54 18.65
CA VAL A 370 16.68 7.21 18.87
C VAL A 370 16.30 6.54 17.56
N VAL A 371 15.70 7.28 16.61
CA VAL A 371 15.34 6.74 15.28
C VAL A 371 16.59 6.24 14.55
N LYS A 372 17.68 7.01 14.57
CA LYS A 372 18.95 6.60 13.92
C LYS A 372 19.58 5.33 14.52
N GLU A 373 19.34 5.08 15.81
CA GLU A 373 19.83 3.86 16.47
C GLU A 373 18.95 2.64 16.18
N GLU A 374 17.67 2.85 15.85
CA GLU A 374 16.71 1.77 15.54
C GLU A 374 16.79 1.30 14.08
N TYR A 375 17.24 2.15 13.15
CA TYR A 375 17.31 1.92 11.70
C TYR A 375 18.71 2.17 11.12
#